data_d1d7ca6dc901386e05a2fa52fa77ed6a
#
_entry.id   d1d7ca6dc901386e05a2fa52fa77ed6a
#
_cell.length_a   1.000
_cell.length_b   1.000
_cell.length_c   1.000
_cell.angle_alpha   90.00
_cell.angle_beta   90.00
_cell.angle_gamma   90.00
#
_symmetry.space_group_name_H-M   'P 1'
#
loop_
_entity.id
_entity.type
_entity.pdbx_description
1 polymer ?
#
loop_
_entity_poly.entity_id
_entity_poly.type
_entity_poly.pdbx_seq_one_letter_code
_entity_poly.pdbx_strand_id
1 'polypeptide(L)'
;MKRKNLILAAASLCLTAALITSCSPKVYSEANLILPAQPLEAVQVFEPGDNVPDEAIGIGTVAVRDMGFATRCKYDNVVHMAKQRTAETGGNGLLITEHKTPNFWGSSCHQVAGTMLYISENGEISDSLRRAASQKATQVQSETKSKYRINVPSSQDIFGVNAGVSFLNSRIETPWGDYDNRAGFNVTAHYDHLWSRGVGVGALANYNTTSIHGQTLSTFFVGPEVVYGLRFAYRWYFDVGLGAGYGYYNDGEEGHSGFGSNARFGIDYLFNEKVGLSLMMNAQTIHLKKPKGYELKKNEFYGVSHYGIELGLQFYL
;
A
#
# COMPACT_ATOMS: atom_id res chain seq x y z
N MET A 1 -20.87 -20.60 24.89
CA MET A 1 -19.96 -19.43 24.72
C MET A 1 -18.50 -19.79 24.34
N LYS A 2 -17.90 -20.90 24.79
CA LYS A 2 -16.47 -21.21 24.53
C LYS A 2 -16.09 -21.52 23.07
N ARG A 3 -16.97 -22.07 22.22
CA ARG A 3 -16.63 -22.44 20.82
C ARG A 3 -16.55 -21.24 19.86
N LYS A 4 -17.36 -20.20 20.04
CA LYS A 4 -17.33 -18.99 19.18
C LYS A 4 -16.04 -18.19 19.35
N ASN A 5 -15.53 -18.09 20.58
CA ASN A 5 -14.29 -17.39 20.88
C ASN A 5 -13.05 -18.11 20.31
N LEU A 6 -13.10 -19.44 20.21
CA LEU A 6 -12.02 -20.23 19.63
C LEU A 6 -11.91 -20.04 18.11
N ILE A 7 -13.04 -19.94 17.41
CA ILE A 7 -13.08 -19.71 15.96
C ILE A 7 -12.60 -18.29 15.63
N LEU A 8 -13.00 -17.29 16.41
CA LEU A 8 -12.50 -15.91 16.23
C LEU A 8 -10.98 -15.80 16.50
N ALA A 9 -10.49 -16.47 17.53
CA ALA A 9 -9.06 -16.50 17.84
C ALA A 9 -8.25 -17.24 16.77
N ALA A 10 -8.75 -18.33 16.22
CA ALA A 10 -8.11 -19.06 15.12
C ALA A 10 -8.12 -18.24 13.81
N ALA A 11 -9.22 -17.57 13.49
CA ALA A 11 -9.31 -16.69 12.33
C ALA A 11 -8.38 -15.48 12.44
N SER A 12 -8.26 -14.88 13.63
CA SER A 12 -7.32 -13.78 13.90
C SER A 12 -5.87 -14.25 13.78
N LEU A 13 -5.54 -15.45 14.28
CA LEU A 13 -4.20 -16.03 14.18
C LEU A 13 -3.81 -16.39 12.73
N CYS A 14 -4.75 -16.89 11.93
CA CYS A 14 -4.52 -17.16 10.51
C CYS A 14 -4.34 -15.86 9.71
N LEU A 15 -5.09 -14.80 10.02
CA LEU A 15 -4.97 -13.50 9.37
C LEU A 15 -3.61 -12.83 9.70
N THR A 16 -3.16 -12.90 10.95
CA THR A 16 -1.84 -12.39 11.34
C THR A 16 -0.70 -13.22 10.75
N ALA A 17 -0.83 -14.55 10.64
CA ALA A 17 0.17 -15.40 10.01
C ALA A 17 0.29 -15.13 8.49
N ALA A 18 -0.80 -14.84 7.78
CA ALA A 18 -0.79 -14.50 6.37
C ALA A 18 -0.11 -13.14 6.07
N LEU A 19 -0.14 -12.21 7.00
CA LEU A 19 0.52 -10.89 6.89
C LEU A 19 2.05 -10.96 7.07
N ILE A 20 2.57 -12.03 7.69
CA ILE A 20 4.00 -12.16 8.01
C ILE A 20 4.80 -12.83 6.88
N THR A 21 4.16 -13.49 5.92
CA THR A 21 4.86 -14.34 4.92
C THR A 21 5.32 -13.63 3.65
N SER A 22 5.12 -12.32 3.50
CA SER A 22 5.39 -11.59 2.24
C SER A 22 6.48 -10.52 2.31
N CYS A 23 7.31 -10.48 3.35
CA CYS A 23 8.23 -9.37 3.59
C CYS A 23 9.69 -9.70 3.27
N SER A 24 10.01 -9.93 1.99
CA SER A 24 11.40 -9.96 1.52
C SER A 24 11.68 -8.83 0.53
N PRO A 25 12.90 -8.28 0.49
CA PRO A 25 13.30 -7.31 -0.53
C PRO A 25 13.12 -7.90 -1.94
N LYS A 26 12.89 -7.04 -2.91
CA LYS A 26 12.74 -7.45 -4.32
C LYS A 26 14.00 -7.13 -5.10
N VAL A 27 14.37 -8.07 -5.97
CA VAL A 27 15.49 -7.93 -6.89
C VAL A 27 14.98 -7.46 -8.24
N TYR A 28 15.51 -6.34 -8.71
CA TYR A 28 15.31 -5.79 -10.05
C TYR A 28 16.61 -5.94 -10.82
N SER A 29 16.56 -6.36 -12.06
CA SER A 29 17.77 -6.45 -12.90
C SER A 29 17.43 -6.16 -14.36
N GLU A 30 18.35 -5.46 -15.02
CA GLU A 30 18.36 -5.27 -16.45
C GLU A 30 19.68 -5.84 -16.98
N ALA A 31 19.57 -6.85 -17.84
CA ALA A 31 20.74 -7.50 -18.45
C ALA A 31 20.89 -7.05 -19.88
N ASN A 32 22.06 -6.50 -20.22
CA ASN A 32 22.44 -6.19 -21.59
C ASN A 32 23.05 -7.40 -22.30
N LEU A 33 23.58 -8.33 -21.51
CA LEU A 33 24.21 -9.57 -21.93
C LEU A 33 23.87 -10.66 -20.92
N ILE A 34 23.42 -11.82 -21.38
CA ILE A 34 23.15 -13.00 -20.56
C ILE A 34 24.14 -14.10 -20.95
N LEU A 35 24.95 -14.47 -20.02
CA LEU A 35 25.95 -15.55 -20.16
C LEU A 35 25.48 -16.82 -19.41
N PRO A 36 26.12 -17.95 -19.59
CA PRO A 36 25.88 -19.13 -18.78
C PRO A 36 26.04 -18.82 -17.28
N ALA A 37 25.08 -19.29 -16.46
CA ALA A 37 25.10 -19.05 -15.02
C ALA A 37 26.42 -19.49 -14.39
N GLN A 38 26.90 -18.68 -13.45
CA GLN A 38 28.13 -18.93 -12.69
C GLN A 38 27.79 -19.46 -11.29
N PRO A 39 28.70 -20.20 -10.65
CA PRO A 39 28.56 -20.50 -9.22
C PRO A 39 28.52 -19.24 -8.39
N LEU A 40 27.70 -19.22 -7.35
CA LEU A 40 27.54 -18.04 -6.48
C LEU A 40 28.87 -17.65 -5.83
N GLU A 41 29.69 -18.61 -5.50
CA GLU A 41 31.01 -18.44 -4.87
C GLU A 41 32.01 -17.73 -5.81
N ALA A 42 31.84 -17.89 -7.12
CA ALA A 42 32.68 -17.23 -8.11
C ALA A 42 32.40 -15.73 -8.26
N VAL A 43 31.27 -15.23 -7.77
CA VAL A 43 30.94 -13.81 -7.88
C VAL A 43 31.69 -13.02 -6.81
N GLN A 44 32.63 -12.20 -7.22
CA GLN A 44 33.34 -11.24 -6.38
C GLN A 44 32.51 -9.97 -6.23
N VAL A 45 32.43 -9.42 -5.01
CA VAL A 45 31.74 -8.16 -4.73
C VAL A 45 32.80 -7.06 -4.60
N PHE A 46 32.57 -5.96 -5.29
CA PHE A 46 33.36 -4.73 -5.24
C PHE A 46 32.51 -3.65 -4.59
N GLU A 47 33.00 -3.09 -3.51
CA GLU A 47 32.38 -1.95 -2.83
C GLU A 47 32.67 -0.62 -3.57
N PRO A 48 31.91 0.46 -3.31
CA PRO A 48 32.22 1.76 -3.90
C PRO A 48 33.60 2.24 -3.55
N GLY A 49 34.46 2.37 -4.56
CA GLY A 49 35.88 2.77 -4.39
C GLY A 49 36.89 1.63 -4.51
N ASP A 50 36.41 0.40 -4.59
CA ASP A 50 37.31 -0.73 -4.89
C ASP A 50 37.83 -0.68 -6.33
N ASN A 51 39.04 -1.17 -6.56
CA ASN A 51 39.60 -1.31 -7.90
C ASN A 51 38.94 -2.50 -8.61
N VAL A 52 38.14 -2.20 -9.62
CA VAL A 52 37.61 -3.22 -10.54
C VAL A 52 38.68 -3.53 -11.58
N PRO A 53 38.92 -4.81 -11.94
CA PRO A 53 39.84 -5.17 -13.02
C PRO A 53 39.48 -4.46 -14.33
N ASP A 54 40.53 -4.00 -15.06
CA ASP A 54 40.33 -3.29 -16.34
C ASP A 54 39.63 -4.17 -17.40
N GLU A 55 39.76 -5.50 -17.27
CA GLU A 55 39.16 -6.48 -18.16
C GLU A 55 37.67 -6.76 -17.85
N ALA A 56 37.12 -6.13 -16.81
CA ALA A 56 35.72 -6.31 -16.41
C ALA A 56 34.75 -5.68 -17.43
N ILE A 57 33.81 -6.46 -17.89
CA ILE A 57 32.77 -6.03 -18.83
C ILE A 57 31.44 -5.94 -18.11
N GLY A 58 30.77 -4.79 -18.20
CA GLY A 58 29.42 -4.62 -17.66
C GLY A 58 28.39 -5.41 -18.47
N ILE A 59 27.74 -6.38 -17.84
CA ILE A 59 26.72 -7.23 -18.46
C ILE A 59 25.30 -6.82 -18.12
N GLY A 60 25.11 -5.86 -17.18
CA GLY A 60 23.81 -5.35 -16.79
C GLY A 60 23.84 -4.65 -15.45
N THR A 61 22.66 -4.33 -14.94
CA THR A 61 22.47 -3.70 -13.64
C THR A 61 21.56 -4.54 -12.75
N VAL A 62 21.76 -4.47 -11.44
CA VAL A 62 20.93 -5.12 -10.44
C VAL A 62 20.64 -4.14 -9.31
N ALA A 63 19.40 -4.17 -8.80
CA ALA A 63 19.01 -3.41 -7.62
C ALA A 63 18.15 -4.29 -6.71
N VAL A 64 18.46 -4.25 -5.42
CA VAL A 64 17.64 -4.87 -4.37
C VAL A 64 17.00 -3.76 -3.57
N ARG A 65 15.68 -3.68 -3.64
CA ARG A 65 14.91 -2.60 -3.02
C ARG A 65 13.88 -3.17 -2.06
N ASP A 66 13.65 -2.43 -1.00
CA ASP A 66 12.56 -2.68 -0.08
C ASP A 66 11.25 -2.12 -0.65
N MET A 67 10.16 -2.85 -0.41
CA MET A 67 8.80 -2.45 -0.75
C MET A 67 8.01 -1.96 0.48
N GLY A 68 8.71 -1.57 1.56
CA GLY A 68 8.15 -0.90 2.72
C GLY A 68 8.03 -1.73 4.00
N PHE A 69 8.03 -3.07 3.93
CA PHE A 69 7.85 -3.94 5.10
C PHE A 69 8.74 -5.19 5.11
N ALA A 70 9.93 -5.13 4.54
CA ALA A 70 10.81 -6.28 4.52
C ALA A 70 11.51 -6.47 5.87
N THR A 71 11.55 -7.71 6.39
CA THR A 71 12.18 -8.04 7.67
C THR A 71 13.56 -8.69 7.52
N ARG A 72 13.89 -9.21 6.32
CA ARG A 72 15.17 -9.90 6.03
C ARG A 72 16.05 -9.05 5.10
N CYS A 73 16.38 -7.86 5.54
CA CYS A 73 17.04 -6.87 4.69
C CYS A 73 18.27 -6.22 5.34
N LYS A 74 19.02 -7.02 6.12
CA LYS A 74 20.37 -6.63 6.53
C LYS A 74 21.26 -6.49 5.29
N TYR A 75 22.30 -5.69 5.38
CA TYR A 75 23.22 -5.43 4.27
C TYR A 75 23.69 -6.73 3.58
N ASP A 76 24.19 -7.70 4.34
CA ASP A 76 24.66 -8.97 3.82
C ASP A 76 23.57 -9.73 3.01
N ASN A 77 22.32 -9.67 3.46
CA ASN A 77 21.22 -10.34 2.78
C ASN A 77 20.89 -9.69 1.43
N VAL A 78 20.86 -8.35 1.38
CA VAL A 78 20.55 -7.64 0.12
C VAL A 78 21.70 -7.75 -0.87
N VAL A 79 22.95 -7.75 -0.41
CA VAL A 79 24.13 -8.02 -1.24
C VAL A 79 24.11 -9.47 -1.73
N HIS A 80 23.77 -10.44 -0.89
CA HIS A 80 23.63 -11.84 -1.28
C HIS A 80 22.59 -12.02 -2.38
N MET A 81 21.43 -11.36 -2.29
CA MET A 81 20.41 -11.39 -3.33
C MET A 81 20.90 -10.79 -4.65
N ALA A 82 21.61 -9.66 -4.59
CA ALA A 82 22.20 -9.05 -5.78
C ALA A 82 23.28 -9.95 -6.40
N LYS A 83 24.13 -10.56 -5.56
CA LYS A 83 25.14 -11.53 -5.95
C LYS A 83 24.56 -12.76 -6.63
N GLN A 84 23.47 -13.33 -6.06
CA GLN A 84 22.76 -14.45 -6.66
C GLN A 84 22.22 -14.09 -8.05
N ARG A 85 21.61 -12.91 -8.19
CA ARG A 85 21.11 -12.46 -9.49
C ARG A 85 22.20 -12.24 -10.51
N THR A 86 23.35 -11.74 -10.09
CA THR A 86 24.54 -11.61 -10.93
C THR A 86 25.02 -12.98 -11.42
N ALA A 87 25.12 -13.97 -10.54
CA ALA A 87 25.50 -15.35 -10.89
C ALA A 87 24.51 -15.97 -11.90
N GLU A 88 23.21 -15.83 -11.68
CA GLU A 88 22.16 -16.32 -12.58
C GLU A 88 22.23 -15.67 -13.98
N THR A 89 22.69 -14.43 -14.07
CA THR A 89 22.88 -13.71 -15.33
C THR A 89 24.20 -14.09 -16.02
N GLY A 90 25.05 -14.84 -15.32
CA GLY A 90 26.37 -15.30 -15.81
C GLY A 90 27.54 -14.38 -15.48
N GLY A 91 27.30 -13.42 -14.58
CA GLY A 91 28.37 -12.56 -14.05
C GLY A 91 29.16 -13.25 -12.96
N ASN A 92 30.45 -12.91 -12.87
CA ASN A 92 31.38 -13.31 -11.82
C ASN A 92 31.93 -12.11 -11.02
N GLY A 93 31.38 -10.91 -11.24
CA GLY A 93 31.67 -9.70 -10.49
C GLY A 93 30.38 -8.86 -10.26
N LEU A 94 30.29 -8.23 -9.09
CA LEU A 94 29.22 -7.30 -8.73
C LEU A 94 29.85 -6.03 -8.17
N LEU A 95 29.76 -4.92 -8.88
CA LEU A 95 30.19 -3.61 -8.38
C LEU A 95 28.97 -2.90 -7.75
N ILE A 96 29.04 -2.67 -6.45
CA ILE A 96 28.02 -1.87 -5.75
C ILE A 96 28.24 -0.40 -6.12
N THR A 97 27.22 0.23 -6.71
CA THR A 97 27.25 1.65 -7.11
C THR A 97 26.43 2.55 -6.17
N GLU A 98 25.47 1.98 -5.48
CA GLU A 98 24.62 2.70 -4.54
C GLU A 98 24.29 1.81 -3.34
N HIS A 99 24.44 2.35 -2.13
CA HIS A 99 23.99 1.74 -0.89
C HIS A 99 23.17 2.73 -0.08
N LYS A 100 21.89 2.44 0.14
CA LYS A 100 21.01 3.18 1.03
C LYS A 100 20.90 2.47 2.36
N THR A 101 21.24 3.18 3.42
CA THR A 101 21.06 2.69 4.80
C THR A 101 19.62 2.89 5.27
N PRO A 102 19.14 2.05 6.21
CA PRO A 102 17.85 2.25 6.85
C PRO A 102 17.70 3.63 7.46
N ASN A 103 16.52 4.23 7.35
CA ASN A 103 16.21 5.49 8.01
C ASN A 103 14.75 5.53 8.48
N PHE A 104 14.46 6.40 9.44
CA PHE A 104 13.14 6.49 10.08
C PHE A 104 12.02 6.97 9.12
N TRP A 105 12.34 7.82 8.14
CA TRP A 105 11.37 8.42 7.21
C TRP A 105 11.30 7.72 5.86
N GLY A 106 12.08 6.68 5.66
CA GLY A 106 12.15 5.93 4.42
C GLY A 106 11.94 4.44 4.64
N SER A 107 12.91 3.65 4.17
CA SER A 107 12.90 2.19 4.34
C SER A 107 13.61 1.78 5.63
N SER A 108 13.04 0.83 6.35
CA SER A 108 13.70 0.15 7.49
C SER A 108 14.81 -0.82 7.06
N CYS A 109 15.07 -0.91 5.75
CA CYS A 109 15.93 -1.91 5.12
C CYS A 109 17.11 -1.27 4.42
N HIS A 110 18.23 -2.00 4.38
CA HIS A 110 19.30 -1.71 3.43
C HIS A 110 18.80 -1.94 2.01
N GLN A 111 19.22 -1.10 1.08
CA GLN A 111 18.98 -1.24 -0.34
C GLN A 111 20.30 -1.06 -1.08
N VAL A 112 20.53 -1.88 -2.10
CA VAL A 112 21.74 -1.79 -2.91
C VAL A 112 21.37 -1.72 -4.39
N ALA A 113 22.19 -0.99 -5.16
CA ALA A 113 22.21 -1.09 -6.61
C ALA A 113 23.63 -1.25 -7.08
N GLY A 114 23.82 -1.96 -8.20
CA GLY A 114 25.13 -2.24 -8.71
C GLY A 114 25.14 -2.64 -10.17
N THR A 115 26.34 -2.74 -10.71
CA THR A 115 26.60 -3.22 -12.05
C THR A 115 27.06 -4.69 -11.97
N MET A 116 26.41 -5.54 -12.74
CA MET A 116 26.79 -6.93 -12.92
C MET A 116 27.95 -6.97 -13.91
N LEU A 117 29.04 -7.64 -13.53
CA LEU A 117 30.27 -7.70 -14.28
C LEU A 117 30.60 -9.12 -14.69
N TYR A 118 31.20 -9.26 -15.86
CA TYR A 118 31.91 -10.45 -16.27
C TYR A 118 33.42 -10.12 -16.41
N ILE A 119 34.25 -10.83 -15.69
CA ILE A 119 35.70 -10.70 -15.66
C ILE A 119 36.24 -11.93 -16.34
N SER A 120 36.86 -11.76 -17.49
CA SER A 120 37.53 -12.85 -18.22
C SER A 120 39.05 -12.77 -18.01
N GLU A 121 39.68 -13.93 -17.99
CA GLU A 121 41.16 -13.97 -17.88
C GLU A 121 41.90 -13.28 -19.05
N ASN A 122 41.20 -13.11 -20.18
CA ASN A 122 41.76 -12.55 -21.42
C ASN A 122 41.03 -11.30 -21.94
N GLY A 123 40.10 -10.70 -21.18
CA GLY A 123 39.38 -9.48 -21.58
C GLY A 123 38.37 -9.64 -22.75
N GLU A 124 38.31 -10.81 -23.39
CA GLU A 124 37.44 -11.02 -24.56
C GLU A 124 36.36 -12.07 -24.31
N ILE A 125 35.10 -11.66 -24.53
CA ILE A 125 33.98 -12.60 -24.67
C ILE A 125 33.96 -13.08 -26.12
N SER A 126 34.03 -14.41 -26.31
CA SER A 126 33.99 -14.97 -27.68
C SER A 126 32.74 -14.48 -28.43
N ASP A 127 32.89 -14.20 -29.73
CA ASP A 127 31.81 -13.71 -30.59
C ASP A 127 30.59 -14.66 -30.63
N SER A 128 30.81 -15.96 -30.40
CA SER A 128 29.74 -16.95 -30.30
C SER A 128 28.90 -16.75 -29.02
N LEU A 129 29.54 -16.51 -27.87
CA LEU A 129 28.88 -16.22 -26.60
C LEU A 129 28.16 -14.87 -26.64
N ARG A 130 28.78 -13.86 -27.28
CA ARG A 130 28.17 -12.53 -27.47
C ARG A 130 26.91 -12.61 -28.33
N ARG A 131 26.88 -13.39 -29.41
CA ARG A 131 25.69 -13.59 -30.26
C ARG A 131 24.61 -14.36 -29.54
N ALA A 132 24.93 -15.46 -28.87
CA ALA A 132 23.96 -16.24 -28.09
C ALA A 132 23.34 -15.43 -26.96
N ALA A 133 24.13 -14.58 -26.30
CA ALA A 133 23.70 -13.71 -25.22
C ALA A 133 22.79 -12.57 -25.72
N SER A 134 23.07 -11.94 -26.85
CA SER A 134 22.22 -10.90 -27.43
C SER A 134 20.83 -11.40 -27.80
N GLN A 135 20.72 -12.60 -28.37
CA GLN A 135 19.44 -13.22 -28.69
C GLN A 135 18.59 -13.50 -27.44
N LYS A 136 19.22 -14.02 -26.38
CA LYS A 136 18.55 -14.34 -25.12
C LYS A 136 18.19 -13.09 -24.33
N ALA A 137 19.01 -12.03 -24.36
CA ALA A 137 18.75 -10.75 -23.72
C ALA A 137 17.52 -10.05 -24.30
N THR A 138 17.34 -10.07 -25.61
CA THR A 138 16.16 -9.49 -26.28
C THR A 138 14.88 -10.22 -25.86
N GLN A 139 14.91 -11.53 -25.73
CA GLN A 139 13.76 -12.34 -25.30
C GLN A 139 13.41 -12.06 -23.83
N VAL A 140 14.39 -12.06 -22.93
CA VAL A 140 14.18 -11.80 -21.49
C VAL A 140 13.74 -10.36 -21.24
N GLN A 141 14.29 -9.37 -21.95
CA GLN A 141 13.85 -7.99 -21.84
C GLN A 141 12.38 -7.79 -22.26
N SER A 142 11.93 -8.48 -23.31
CA SER A 142 10.53 -8.40 -23.74
C SER A 142 9.59 -9.00 -22.70
N GLU A 143 9.93 -10.13 -22.10
CA GLU A 143 9.17 -10.81 -21.06
C GLU A 143 9.16 -10.02 -19.74
N THR A 144 10.31 -9.43 -19.34
CA THR A 144 10.44 -8.67 -18.08
C THR A 144 9.76 -7.31 -18.20
N LYS A 145 9.87 -6.60 -19.31
CA LYS A 145 9.20 -5.31 -19.55
C LYS A 145 7.67 -5.45 -19.49
N SER A 146 7.11 -6.56 -19.97
CA SER A 146 5.66 -6.77 -19.91
C SER A 146 5.15 -7.11 -18.50
N LYS A 147 5.98 -7.77 -17.69
CA LYS A 147 5.58 -8.31 -16.38
C LYS A 147 5.75 -7.35 -15.20
N TYR A 148 6.59 -6.33 -15.30
CA TYR A 148 6.99 -5.46 -14.18
C TYR A 148 6.89 -3.95 -14.43
N ARG A 149 6.31 -3.53 -15.55
CA ARG A 149 6.02 -2.11 -15.77
C ARG A 149 4.85 -1.71 -14.87
N ILE A 150 5.15 -1.15 -13.71
CA ILE A 150 4.20 -0.28 -13.03
C ILE A 150 4.18 1.00 -13.87
N ASN A 151 3.27 1.08 -14.83
CA ASN A 151 2.94 2.35 -15.43
C ASN A 151 2.27 3.16 -14.32
N VAL A 152 2.99 4.09 -13.71
CA VAL A 152 2.37 5.12 -12.90
C VAL A 152 1.87 6.16 -13.90
N PRO A 153 0.57 6.24 -14.14
CA PRO A 153 0.02 7.26 -15.02
C PRO A 153 0.33 8.66 -14.46
N SER A 154 0.36 9.66 -15.32
CA SER A 154 0.56 11.06 -14.94
C SER A 154 -0.56 11.57 -14.01
N SER A 155 -1.73 10.98 -14.11
CA SER A 155 -2.89 11.14 -13.24
C SER A 155 -3.67 9.84 -13.20
N GLN A 156 -4.41 9.60 -12.13
CA GLN A 156 -5.27 8.44 -11.98
C GLN A 156 -6.59 8.85 -11.36
N ASP A 157 -7.67 8.42 -11.97
CA ASP A 157 -9.02 8.55 -11.44
C ASP A 157 -9.42 7.24 -10.78
N ILE A 158 -10.00 7.34 -9.58
CA ILE A 158 -10.45 6.18 -8.81
C ILE A 158 -11.89 6.42 -8.40
N PHE A 159 -12.74 5.46 -8.68
CA PHE A 159 -14.10 5.43 -8.17
C PHE A 159 -14.27 4.21 -7.26
N GLY A 160 -14.73 4.44 -6.02
CA GLY A 160 -14.90 3.42 -5.02
C GLY A 160 -16.30 3.35 -4.44
N VAL A 161 -16.76 2.13 -4.20
CA VAL A 161 -17.98 1.86 -3.44
C VAL A 161 -17.69 0.78 -2.41
N ASN A 162 -17.91 1.12 -1.14
CA ASN A 162 -17.63 0.27 0.00
C ASN A 162 -18.85 0.17 0.89
N ALA A 163 -19.01 -0.96 1.58
CA ALA A 163 -20.07 -1.19 2.55
C ALA A 163 -19.53 -2.03 3.71
N GLY A 164 -20.08 -1.82 4.90
CA GLY A 164 -19.59 -2.54 6.06
C GLY A 164 -20.31 -2.25 7.34
N VAL A 165 -19.61 -2.48 8.43
CA VAL A 165 -20.12 -2.29 9.79
C VAL A 165 -19.60 -0.96 10.32
N SER A 166 -20.51 -0.16 10.87
CA SER A 166 -20.17 1.08 11.58
C SER A 166 -20.43 0.95 13.07
N PHE A 167 -19.72 1.75 13.83
CA PHE A 167 -19.84 1.84 15.27
C PHE A 167 -20.03 3.29 15.67
N LEU A 168 -21.09 3.55 16.40
CA LEU A 168 -21.36 4.86 16.97
C LEU A 168 -20.38 5.11 18.15
N ASN A 169 -19.60 6.19 18.06
CA ASN A 169 -18.63 6.57 19.09
C ASN A 169 -19.16 7.67 20.02
N SER A 170 -20.21 8.37 19.62
CA SER A 170 -20.86 9.39 20.46
C SER A 170 -21.70 8.75 21.55
N ARG A 171 -21.65 9.34 22.73
CA ARG A 171 -22.60 9.03 23.79
C ARG A 171 -23.92 9.74 23.48
N ILE A 172 -24.95 8.96 23.22
CA ILE A 172 -26.30 9.47 23.03
C ILE A 172 -27.04 9.26 24.34
N GLU A 173 -27.33 10.36 25.05
CA GLU A 173 -28.17 10.33 26.24
C GLU A 173 -29.64 10.36 25.78
N THR A 174 -30.37 9.29 26.05
CA THR A 174 -31.80 9.23 25.79
C THR A 174 -32.56 9.21 27.13
N PRO A 175 -33.86 9.59 27.16
CA PRO A 175 -34.66 9.55 28.37
C PRO A 175 -34.79 8.16 29.01
N TRP A 176 -34.44 7.10 28.26
CA TRP A 176 -34.56 5.70 28.70
C TRP A 176 -33.23 5.03 29.09
N GLY A 177 -32.11 5.77 29.12
CA GLY A 177 -30.80 5.30 29.56
C GLY A 177 -29.73 5.17 28.48
N ASP A 178 -28.53 4.70 28.89
CA ASP A 178 -27.39 4.44 28.01
C ASP A 178 -27.54 3.07 27.32
N TYR A 179 -27.15 2.97 26.05
CA TYR A 179 -27.32 1.75 25.27
C TYR A 179 -26.02 1.11 24.86
N ASP A 180 -25.97 -0.24 24.96
CA ASP A 180 -24.81 -1.05 24.64
C ASP A 180 -24.70 -1.42 23.14
N ASN A 181 -25.81 -1.36 22.36
CA ASN A 181 -25.78 -1.73 20.95
C ASN A 181 -25.50 -0.50 20.09
N ARG A 182 -24.24 -0.35 19.73
CA ARG A 182 -23.73 0.77 18.92
C ARG A 182 -23.36 0.39 17.50
N ALA A 183 -23.54 -0.89 17.13
CA ALA A 183 -23.19 -1.38 15.82
C ALA A 183 -24.29 -1.02 14.81
N GLY A 184 -23.88 -0.65 13.63
CA GLY A 184 -24.72 -0.28 12.52
C GLY A 184 -24.12 -0.72 11.19
N PHE A 185 -24.71 -0.21 10.12
CA PHE A 185 -24.27 -0.45 8.76
C PHE A 185 -23.87 0.87 8.12
N ASN A 186 -22.83 0.84 7.28
CA ASN A 186 -22.42 1.99 6.51
C ASN A 186 -22.15 1.66 5.04
N VAL A 187 -22.31 2.68 4.22
CA VAL A 187 -21.96 2.67 2.80
C VAL A 187 -21.21 3.94 2.47
N THR A 188 -20.09 3.79 1.78
CA THR A 188 -19.28 4.91 1.29
C THR A 188 -19.12 4.81 -0.21
N ALA A 189 -19.29 5.93 -0.90
CA ALA A 189 -18.92 6.10 -2.29
C ALA A 189 -17.95 7.29 -2.38
N HIS A 190 -16.89 7.13 -3.16
CA HIS A 190 -15.92 8.21 -3.37
C HIS A 190 -15.40 8.23 -4.80
N TYR A 191 -14.97 9.40 -5.21
CA TYR A 191 -14.24 9.62 -6.45
C TYR A 191 -13.01 10.45 -6.17
N ASP A 192 -11.85 10.00 -6.65
CA ASP A 192 -10.54 10.62 -6.41
C ASP A 192 -9.84 10.88 -7.73
N HIS A 193 -9.27 12.07 -7.87
CA HIS A 193 -8.33 12.41 -8.90
C HIS A 193 -6.95 12.60 -8.30
N LEU A 194 -6.02 11.70 -8.62
CA LEU A 194 -4.65 11.69 -8.10
C LEU A 194 -3.69 12.16 -9.18
N TRP A 195 -2.75 13.03 -8.82
CA TRP A 195 -1.63 13.42 -9.67
C TRP A 195 -0.45 12.46 -9.54
N SER A 196 0.51 12.57 -10.39
CA SER A 196 1.70 11.68 -10.49
C SER A 196 2.48 11.47 -9.19
N ARG A 197 2.35 12.36 -8.21
CA ARG A 197 2.97 12.25 -6.88
C ARG A 197 2.10 11.53 -5.84
N GLY A 198 0.93 11.03 -6.26
CA GLY A 198 -0.01 10.35 -5.36
C GLY A 198 -0.88 11.29 -4.52
N VAL A 199 -0.65 12.59 -4.54
CA VAL A 199 -1.54 13.57 -3.92
C VAL A 199 -2.68 13.88 -4.88
N GLY A 200 -3.88 14.09 -4.36
CA GLY A 200 -5.04 14.38 -5.17
C GLY A 200 -6.16 15.06 -4.41
N VAL A 201 -7.24 15.21 -5.13
CA VAL A 201 -8.51 15.73 -4.59
C VAL A 201 -9.64 14.79 -4.98
N GLY A 202 -10.65 14.71 -4.15
CA GLY A 202 -11.79 13.86 -4.38
C GLY A 202 -13.07 14.40 -3.80
N ALA A 203 -14.10 13.60 -3.88
CA ALA A 203 -15.37 13.82 -3.22
C ALA A 203 -15.85 12.49 -2.62
N LEU A 204 -16.41 12.56 -1.43
CA LEU A 204 -16.88 11.41 -0.70
C LEU A 204 -18.32 11.64 -0.24
N ALA A 205 -19.14 10.60 -0.37
CA ALA A 205 -20.46 10.49 0.25
C ALA A 205 -20.49 9.25 1.14
N ASN A 206 -20.94 9.41 2.37
CA ASN A 206 -21.05 8.32 3.34
C ASN A 206 -22.42 8.34 4.00
N TYR A 207 -23.04 7.17 4.14
CA TYR A 207 -24.27 6.95 4.86
C TYR A 207 -24.08 5.90 5.94
N ASN A 208 -24.47 6.24 7.18
CA ASN A 208 -24.46 5.30 8.31
C ASN A 208 -25.87 5.16 8.87
N THR A 209 -26.20 3.97 9.32
CA THR A 209 -27.44 3.70 10.04
C THR A 209 -27.18 2.77 11.22
N THR A 210 -27.79 3.08 12.35
CA THR A 210 -27.68 2.31 13.60
C THR A 210 -29.05 2.25 14.24
N SER A 211 -29.46 1.07 14.71
CA SER A 211 -30.74 0.92 15.42
C SER A 211 -30.50 0.97 16.93
N ILE A 212 -31.22 1.87 17.60
CA ILE A 212 -31.20 2.02 19.04
C ILE A 212 -32.65 2.00 19.54
N HIS A 213 -33.03 1.03 20.38
CA HIS A 213 -34.40 0.85 20.93
C HIS A 213 -35.52 0.83 19.89
N GLY A 214 -35.27 0.25 18.73
CA GLY A 214 -36.27 0.20 17.67
C GLY A 214 -36.43 1.49 16.87
N GLN A 215 -35.70 2.53 17.23
CA GLN A 215 -35.54 3.73 16.41
C GLN A 215 -34.29 3.64 15.56
N THR A 216 -34.37 4.13 14.34
CA THR A 216 -33.25 4.12 13.39
C THR A 216 -32.60 5.48 13.39
N LEU A 217 -31.37 5.51 13.91
CA LEU A 217 -30.47 6.64 13.74
C LEU A 217 -29.80 6.56 12.38
N SER A 218 -29.75 7.66 11.64
CA SER A 218 -29.01 7.72 10.40
C SER A 218 -28.18 8.99 10.29
N THR A 219 -27.03 8.87 9.67
CA THR A 219 -26.18 10.00 9.32
C THR A 219 -25.81 9.96 7.85
N PHE A 220 -25.73 11.12 7.25
CA PHE A 220 -25.25 11.30 5.88
C PHE A 220 -24.17 12.37 5.87
N PHE A 221 -23.11 12.12 5.13
CA PHE A 221 -22.04 13.07 4.89
C PHE A 221 -21.77 13.16 3.39
N VAL A 222 -21.53 14.36 2.91
CA VAL A 222 -21.01 14.60 1.56
C VAL A 222 -20.06 15.80 1.58
N GLY A 223 -18.91 15.65 0.93
CA GLY A 223 -17.94 16.73 0.86
C GLY A 223 -16.74 16.43 0.00
N PRO A 224 -15.97 17.48 -0.35
CA PRO A 224 -14.66 17.32 -0.96
C PRO A 224 -13.67 16.72 0.04
N GLU A 225 -12.65 16.06 -0.50
CA GLU A 225 -11.55 15.51 0.26
C GLU A 225 -10.19 15.77 -0.41
N VAL A 226 -9.16 15.83 0.40
CA VAL A 226 -7.76 15.74 -0.05
C VAL A 226 -7.33 14.30 0.16
N VAL A 227 -6.73 13.72 -0.86
CA VAL A 227 -6.34 12.31 -0.86
C VAL A 227 -4.85 12.14 -1.14
N TYR A 228 -4.31 11.09 -0.57
CA TYR A 228 -2.99 10.59 -0.90
C TYR A 228 -3.10 9.11 -1.17
N GLY A 229 -2.64 8.68 -2.34
CA GLY A 229 -2.65 7.29 -2.76
C GLY A 229 -1.29 6.84 -3.25
N LEU A 230 -0.93 5.61 -2.94
CA LEU A 230 0.35 5.03 -3.30
C LEU A 230 0.19 3.57 -3.68
N ARG A 231 0.65 3.22 -4.88
CA ARG A 231 0.82 1.83 -5.28
C ARG A 231 2.17 1.33 -4.76
N PHE A 232 2.18 0.57 -3.68
CA PHE A 232 3.40 0.11 -3.02
C PHE A 232 3.88 -1.29 -3.47
N ALA A 233 3.00 -2.02 -4.21
CA ALA A 233 3.37 -3.28 -4.86
C ALA A 233 2.54 -3.49 -6.13
N TYR A 234 2.90 -4.48 -6.94
CA TYR A 234 2.23 -4.73 -8.24
C TYR A 234 0.70 -4.82 -8.13
N ARG A 235 0.16 -5.39 -7.03
CA ARG A 235 -1.27 -5.59 -6.80
C ARG A 235 -1.81 -4.88 -5.56
N TRP A 236 -1.01 -4.08 -4.88
CA TRP A 236 -1.42 -3.45 -3.65
C TRP A 236 -1.38 -1.93 -3.77
N TYR A 237 -2.47 -1.34 -3.40
CA TYR A 237 -2.63 0.10 -3.36
C TYR A 237 -3.04 0.51 -1.95
N PHE A 238 -2.62 1.67 -1.53
CA PHE A 238 -2.90 2.28 -0.25
C PHE A 238 -3.41 3.68 -0.48
N ASP A 239 -4.42 4.10 0.24
CA ASP A 239 -4.92 5.46 0.20
C ASP A 239 -5.33 5.99 1.57
N VAL A 240 -5.26 7.33 1.70
CA VAL A 240 -5.74 8.10 2.84
C VAL A 240 -6.49 9.30 2.31
N GLY A 241 -7.65 9.58 2.87
CA GLY A 241 -8.46 10.75 2.54
C GLY A 241 -8.84 11.53 3.79
N LEU A 242 -8.85 12.85 3.68
CA LEU A 242 -9.37 13.77 4.69
C LEU A 242 -10.36 14.71 4.04
N GLY A 243 -11.62 14.65 4.49
CA GLY A 243 -12.73 15.40 3.93
C GLY A 243 -13.40 16.32 4.93
N ALA A 244 -14.01 17.38 4.40
CA ALA A 244 -14.84 18.29 5.13
C ALA A 244 -16.06 18.69 4.27
N GLY A 245 -17.23 18.80 4.86
CA GLY A 245 -18.41 19.05 4.06
C GLY A 245 -19.72 19.17 4.85
N TYR A 246 -20.80 18.83 4.20
CA TYR A 246 -22.12 18.84 4.77
C TYR A 246 -22.40 17.52 5.49
N GLY A 247 -22.88 17.61 6.73
CA GLY A 247 -23.34 16.51 7.52
C GLY A 247 -24.83 16.64 7.86
N TYR A 248 -25.54 15.52 7.80
CA TYR A 248 -26.93 15.42 8.19
C TYR A 248 -27.11 14.26 9.16
N TYR A 249 -27.88 14.49 10.22
CA TYR A 249 -28.20 13.50 11.24
C TYR A 249 -29.71 13.43 11.40
N ASN A 250 -30.27 12.23 11.51
CA ASN A 250 -31.67 11.98 11.78
C ASN A 250 -31.76 10.95 12.91
N ASP A 251 -32.50 11.28 13.96
CA ASP A 251 -32.72 10.42 15.13
C ASP A 251 -33.96 9.53 15.04
N GLY A 252 -34.72 9.64 13.92
CA GLY A 252 -35.98 8.96 13.67
C GLY A 252 -37.19 9.86 13.87
N GLU A 253 -37.04 11.00 14.54
CA GLU A 253 -38.12 11.98 14.74
C GLU A 253 -37.77 13.32 14.07
N GLU A 254 -36.56 13.82 14.27
CA GLU A 254 -36.11 15.10 13.72
C GLU A 254 -34.79 14.95 12.97
N GLY A 255 -34.61 15.81 11.97
CA GLY A 255 -33.39 15.89 11.17
C GLY A 255 -32.59 17.15 11.47
N HIS A 256 -31.28 16.99 11.69
CA HIS A 256 -30.38 18.08 12.00
C HIS A 256 -29.22 18.11 11.01
N SER A 257 -28.87 19.29 10.53
CA SER A 257 -27.71 19.49 9.65
C SER A 257 -26.58 20.21 10.34
N GLY A 258 -25.37 19.95 9.88
CA GLY A 258 -24.18 20.57 10.44
C GLY A 258 -22.95 20.44 9.56
N PHE A 259 -21.84 20.88 10.11
CA PHE A 259 -20.53 20.69 9.48
C PHE A 259 -20.05 19.26 9.71
N GLY A 260 -19.71 18.55 8.64
CA GLY A 260 -19.14 17.21 8.69
C GLY A 260 -17.66 17.22 8.41
N SER A 261 -16.95 16.29 9.05
CA SER A 261 -15.59 15.92 8.74
C SER A 261 -15.47 14.41 8.57
N ASN A 262 -14.59 13.97 7.69
CA ASN A 262 -14.35 12.56 7.39
C ASN A 262 -12.85 12.30 7.28
N ALA A 263 -12.44 11.12 7.73
CA ALA A 263 -11.10 10.60 7.52
C ALA A 263 -11.23 9.13 7.08
N ARG A 264 -10.54 8.74 6.02
CA ARG A 264 -10.53 7.36 5.56
C ARG A 264 -9.11 6.85 5.32
N PHE A 265 -8.98 5.55 5.43
CA PHE A 265 -7.77 4.79 5.20
C PHE A 265 -8.15 3.53 4.44
N GLY A 266 -7.57 3.30 3.28
CA GLY A 266 -7.86 2.16 2.42
C GLY A 266 -6.61 1.33 2.11
N ILE A 267 -6.82 0.03 1.94
CA ILE A 267 -5.86 -0.89 1.36
C ILE A 267 -6.61 -1.71 0.32
N ASP A 268 -6.13 -1.66 -0.92
CA ASP A 268 -6.76 -2.34 -2.05
C ASP A 268 -5.87 -3.43 -2.61
N TYR A 269 -6.49 -4.54 -2.94
CA TYR A 269 -5.88 -5.61 -3.71
C TYR A 269 -6.41 -5.57 -5.15
N LEU A 270 -5.54 -5.27 -6.10
CA LEU A 270 -5.89 -5.16 -7.51
C LEU A 270 -5.96 -6.55 -8.17
N PHE A 271 -7.14 -6.90 -8.67
CA PHE A 271 -7.32 -8.09 -9.52
C PHE A 271 -6.65 -7.90 -10.88
N ASN A 272 -6.79 -6.71 -11.42
CA ASN A 272 -6.17 -6.24 -12.65
C ASN A 272 -5.84 -4.73 -12.52
N GLU A 273 -5.43 -4.08 -13.62
CA GLU A 273 -5.06 -2.66 -13.61
C GLU A 273 -6.26 -1.72 -13.39
N LYS A 274 -7.48 -2.22 -13.54
CA LYS A 274 -8.71 -1.42 -13.51
C LYS A 274 -9.63 -1.70 -12.33
N VAL A 275 -9.50 -2.84 -11.66
CA VAL A 275 -10.43 -3.24 -10.59
C VAL A 275 -9.66 -3.83 -9.42
N GLY A 276 -10.00 -3.37 -8.22
CA GLY A 276 -9.48 -3.87 -6.95
C GLY A 276 -10.56 -4.13 -5.92
N LEU A 277 -10.24 -5.00 -4.96
CA LEU A 277 -10.99 -5.19 -3.72
C LEU A 277 -10.40 -4.28 -2.65
N SER A 278 -11.23 -3.47 -2.02
CA SER A 278 -10.85 -2.53 -0.96
C SER A 278 -11.24 -3.03 0.42
N LEU A 279 -10.33 -2.87 1.36
CA LEU A 279 -10.62 -2.85 2.80
C LEU A 279 -10.40 -1.43 3.30
N MET A 280 -11.46 -0.77 3.72
CA MET A 280 -11.45 0.63 4.12
C MET A 280 -11.85 0.78 5.59
N MET A 281 -11.14 1.63 6.31
CA MET A 281 -11.54 2.19 7.60
C MET A 281 -11.98 3.62 7.40
N ASN A 282 -13.12 3.97 7.98
CA ASN A 282 -13.73 5.28 7.83
C ASN A 282 -14.07 5.84 9.22
N ALA A 283 -13.79 7.10 9.45
CA ALA A 283 -14.16 7.85 10.64
C ALA A 283 -14.86 9.13 10.23
N GLN A 284 -16.07 9.34 10.71
CA GLN A 284 -16.92 10.48 10.39
C GLN A 284 -17.39 11.18 11.65
N THR A 285 -17.40 12.50 11.63
CA THR A 285 -17.92 13.34 12.70
C THR A 285 -18.81 14.42 12.10
N ILE A 286 -20.01 14.59 12.63
CA ILE A 286 -20.95 15.65 12.27
C ILE A 286 -21.12 16.57 13.48
N HIS A 287 -20.71 17.82 13.33
CA HIS A 287 -20.89 18.87 14.35
C HIS A 287 -22.25 19.50 14.19
N LEU A 288 -23.10 19.36 15.19
CA LEU A 288 -24.46 19.90 15.21
C LEU A 288 -24.50 21.21 15.96
N LYS A 289 -25.51 22.04 15.65
CA LYS A 289 -25.73 23.28 16.36
C LYS A 289 -26.26 22.99 17.76
N LYS A 290 -25.55 23.46 18.78
CA LYS A 290 -25.92 23.31 20.16
C LYS A 290 -27.24 24.00 20.46
N PRO A 291 -28.22 23.35 21.15
CA PRO A 291 -29.43 23.98 21.64
C PRO A 291 -29.14 25.14 22.60
N LYS A 292 -30.03 26.14 22.66
CA LYS A 292 -29.91 27.23 23.62
C LYS A 292 -30.03 26.70 25.05
N GLY A 293 -29.09 27.09 25.92
CA GLY A 293 -29.10 26.68 27.33
C GLY A 293 -28.39 25.35 27.64
N TYR A 294 -27.90 24.63 26.63
CA TYR A 294 -27.09 23.43 26.87
C TYR A 294 -25.64 23.79 27.13
N GLU A 295 -25.08 23.37 28.27
CA GLU A 295 -23.65 23.60 28.62
C GLU A 295 -22.83 22.35 28.30
N LEU A 296 -21.82 22.50 27.44
CA LEU A 296 -20.83 21.46 27.17
C LEU A 296 -19.75 21.46 28.26
N LYS A 297 -19.37 20.29 28.74
CA LYS A 297 -18.17 20.16 29.58
C LYS A 297 -16.93 20.48 28.74
N LYS A 298 -15.85 20.85 29.43
CA LYS A 298 -14.55 21.13 28.80
C LYS A 298 -14.10 19.92 27.97
N ASN A 299 -13.82 20.13 26.67
CA ASN A 299 -13.45 19.12 25.67
C ASN A 299 -14.58 18.24 25.11
N GLU A 300 -15.84 18.58 25.32
CA GLU A 300 -16.96 17.94 24.63
C GLU A 300 -17.38 18.72 23.38
N PHE A 301 -17.86 18.02 22.36
CA PHE A 301 -18.48 18.62 21.18
C PHE A 301 -19.94 18.17 21.09
N TYR A 302 -20.80 19.00 20.52
CA TYR A 302 -22.19 18.62 20.26
C TYR A 302 -22.28 18.08 18.83
N GLY A 303 -22.54 16.77 18.69
CA GLY A 303 -22.55 16.12 17.39
C GLY A 303 -22.48 14.60 17.47
N VAL A 304 -22.41 13.97 16.31
CA VAL A 304 -22.40 12.51 16.17
C VAL A 304 -21.13 12.05 15.47
N SER A 305 -20.50 11.03 16.02
CA SER A 305 -19.26 10.46 15.51
C SER A 305 -19.41 8.96 15.28
N HIS A 306 -18.96 8.49 14.13
CA HIS A 306 -18.95 7.09 13.76
C HIS A 306 -17.55 6.68 13.29
N TYR A 307 -17.21 5.42 13.45
CA TYR A 307 -16.13 4.76 12.73
C TYR A 307 -16.64 3.46 12.14
N GLY A 308 -16.09 3.07 10.97
CA GLY A 308 -16.52 1.89 10.26
C GLY A 308 -15.37 1.10 9.67
N ILE A 309 -15.65 -0.17 9.39
CA ILE A 309 -14.78 -1.05 8.61
C ILE A 309 -15.63 -1.56 7.44
N GLU A 310 -15.15 -1.33 6.25
CA GLU A 310 -15.88 -1.55 5.01
C GLU A 310 -15.08 -2.40 4.03
N LEU A 311 -15.78 -3.21 3.26
CA LEU A 311 -15.25 -3.90 2.09
C LEU A 311 -15.94 -3.35 0.85
N GLY A 312 -15.21 -3.26 -0.25
CA GLY A 312 -15.76 -2.70 -1.47
C GLY A 312 -14.95 -2.95 -2.71
N LEU A 313 -15.39 -2.33 -3.79
CA LEU A 313 -14.72 -2.38 -5.08
C LEU A 313 -14.20 -0.99 -5.45
N GLN A 314 -12.98 -0.99 -5.97
CA GLN A 314 -12.32 0.19 -6.52
C GLN A 314 -12.14 0.02 -8.02
N PHE A 315 -12.47 1.06 -8.77
CA PHE A 315 -12.32 1.15 -10.22
C PHE A 315 -11.26 2.20 -10.54
N TYR A 316 -10.18 1.76 -11.16
CA TYR A 316 -9.05 2.57 -11.58
C TYR A 316 -9.24 2.91 -13.06
N LEU A 317 -9.50 4.20 -13.37
CA LEU A 317 -9.91 4.71 -14.68
C LEU A 317 -8.75 5.39 -15.43
#